data_3e051e35a7f317550e71187bc5120b9a
#
_entry.id   3e051e35a7f317550e71187bc5120b9a
#
_cell.length_a   1.000
_cell.length_b   1.000
_cell.length_c   1.000
_cell.angle_alpha   90.00
_cell.angle_beta   90.00
_cell.angle_gamma   90.00
#
_symmetry.space_group_name_H-M   'P 1'
#
loop_
_entity.id
_entity.type
_entity.pdbx_description
1 polymer ?
#
loop_
_entity_poly.entity_id
_entity_poly.type
_entity_poly.pdbx_seq_one_letter_code
_entity_poly.pdbx_strand_id
1 'polypeptide(L)'
;MLHLMSRRSFLLATVGGFALLALPGCESFAGNAVVIYSCAEGVRNESLLTALRSRFPSYDIRLRYVPTGDCAAKLKMEGSRSEADIVLDLEGGYIEQISDQLEDLSGFDSSRYCSDLLDPDGRYFPFARESACIAVSREGLARRGLDAPDSYESLTDSKYRGLVCMPNPRSSGTGYNFLKSLVNAWGEDEAFAYFDRLAENVYQFTSSGSGPVNALVQGEAAIGLGMTFQAVSEINQGVDLEVMFFEEGAPWAVYGMGMVAGRGDRPAVRDVFEWLSTEGVRIDNALYVPDQVLVDYKAEIDHYPRDIRYADMTGITDPDEKKRLLEKWKY
;
A
#
# COMPACT_ATOMS: atom_id res chain seq x y z
N MET A 1 25.05 54.50 -33.26
CA MET A 1 26.16 55.15 -32.49
C MET A 1 25.99 54.73 -31.05
N LEU A 2 26.78 53.75 -30.62
CA LEU A 2 26.79 53.24 -29.25
C LEU A 2 27.40 54.23 -28.31
N HIS A 3 26.81 54.42 -27.14
CA HIS A 3 27.52 54.98 -26.00
C HIS A 3 27.38 54.06 -24.81
N LEU A 4 28.47 53.39 -24.48
CA LEU A 4 28.75 52.65 -23.25
C LEU A 4 28.72 53.61 -22.06
N MET A 5 27.93 53.34 -21.04
CA MET A 5 28.06 53.97 -19.74
C MET A 5 28.61 52.98 -18.73
N SER A 6 29.71 53.47 -18.11
CA SER A 6 30.62 52.85 -17.23
C SER A 6 30.03 52.42 -15.86
N ARG A 7 30.47 51.28 -15.39
CA ARG A 7 30.33 50.78 -14.00
C ARG A 7 31.17 51.65 -13.04
N ARG A 8 30.64 52.71 -12.46
CA ARG A 8 31.18 53.34 -11.24
C ARG A 8 30.36 54.59 -10.90
N SER A 9 29.26 54.43 -10.15
CA SER A 9 28.61 55.47 -9.36
C SER A 9 27.27 55.00 -8.83
N PHE A 10 27.30 54.11 -7.81
CA PHE A 10 26.14 53.91 -6.97
C PHE A 10 26.66 53.46 -5.56
N LEU A 11 27.24 54.39 -4.89
CA LEU A 11 27.47 54.29 -3.44
C LEU A 11 27.28 55.73 -2.92
N LEU A 12 26.17 55.96 -2.25
CA LEU A 12 26.00 56.82 -1.07
C LEU A 12 24.52 57.24 -0.91
N ALA A 13 24.03 57.00 0.28
CA ALA A 13 22.88 57.62 0.94
C ALA A 13 21.49 57.06 0.61
N THR A 14 21.00 56.15 1.49
CA THR A 14 19.83 56.52 2.31
C THR A 14 19.73 55.52 3.49
N VAL A 15 20.07 55.97 4.66
CA VAL A 15 19.61 55.46 5.93
C VAL A 15 18.15 55.91 6.04
N GLY A 16 17.23 55.00 5.69
CA GLY A 16 15.81 55.18 5.86
C GLY A 16 15.27 53.98 6.58
N GLY A 17 14.72 54.17 7.78
CA GLY A 17 14.22 53.14 8.65
C GLY A 17 13.21 52.24 7.97
N PHE A 18 13.53 50.95 7.85
CA PHE A 18 12.55 49.91 7.60
C PHE A 18 11.80 49.64 8.90
N ALA A 19 10.60 50.22 9.03
CA ALA A 19 9.61 49.72 9.95
C ALA A 19 9.27 48.31 9.49
N LEU A 20 9.72 47.29 10.22
CA LEU A 20 9.24 45.94 10.14
C LEU A 20 7.73 45.98 10.45
N LEU A 21 6.89 46.05 9.44
CA LEU A 21 5.52 45.63 9.53
C LEU A 21 5.56 44.09 9.72
N ALA A 22 5.52 43.66 10.97
CA ALA A 22 5.21 42.31 11.33
C ALA A 22 3.81 42.00 10.75
N LEU A 23 3.78 41.29 9.62
CA LEU A 23 2.55 40.67 9.12
C LEU A 23 2.19 39.56 10.11
N PRO A 24 1.07 39.65 10.81
CA PRO A 24 0.57 38.51 11.61
C PRO A 24 -0.04 37.53 10.65
N GLY A 25 0.68 36.48 10.26
CA GLY A 25 0.15 35.51 9.31
C GLY A 25 1.04 34.30 8.98
N CYS A 26 2.30 34.23 9.44
CA CYS A 26 3.18 33.10 9.08
C CYS A 26 3.49 32.10 10.20
N GLU A 27 2.99 32.25 11.41
CA GLU A 27 3.33 31.36 12.53
C GLU A 27 2.38 30.18 12.74
N SER A 28 1.25 30.10 12.04
CA SER A 28 0.25 29.04 12.29
C SER A 28 0.37 27.78 11.39
N PHE A 29 1.17 27.79 10.33
CA PHE A 29 1.23 26.65 9.39
C PHE A 29 2.27 25.57 9.78
N ALA A 30 3.33 25.90 10.49
CA ALA A 30 4.39 24.92 10.81
C ALA A 30 3.93 23.84 11.82
N GLY A 31 2.95 24.12 12.68
CA GLY A 31 2.41 23.17 13.66
C GLY A 31 1.28 22.27 13.12
N ASN A 32 0.63 22.69 12.04
CA ASN A 32 -0.59 22.06 11.53
C ASN A 32 -0.37 21.21 10.25
N ALA A 33 0.87 21.09 9.78
CA ALA A 33 1.21 20.23 8.65
C ALA A 33 1.28 18.77 9.11
N VAL A 34 0.70 17.85 8.35
CA VAL A 34 0.78 16.39 8.59
C VAL A 34 1.14 15.70 7.28
N VAL A 35 2.23 14.95 7.29
CA VAL A 35 2.71 14.20 6.13
C VAL A 35 2.44 12.71 6.36
N ILE A 36 1.69 12.10 5.45
CA ILE A 36 1.35 10.68 5.48
C ILE A 36 2.07 10.00 4.31
N TYR A 37 2.93 9.02 4.60
CA TYR A 37 3.39 8.08 3.59
C TYR A 37 2.38 6.94 3.50
N SER A 38 1.75 6.79 2.36
CA SER A 38 0.71 5.78 2.13
C SER A 38 1.13 4.79 1.06
N CYS A 39 0.91 3.52 1.37
CA CYS A 39 1.10 2.41 0.42
C CYS A 39 -0.22 2.01 -0.26
N ALA A 40 -1.35 2.59 0.16
CA ALA A 40 -2.67 2.37 -0.46
C ALA A 40 -2.72 2.89 -1.90
N GLU A 41 -3.56 2.29 -2.72
CA GLU A 41 -3.75 2.69 -4.12
C GLU A 41 -4.35 4.08 -4.26
N GLY A 42 -4.16 4.69 -5.45
CA GLY A 42 -4.55 6.07 -5.72
C GLY A 42 -5.99 6.38 -5.37
N VAL A 43 -6.93 5.52 -5.72
CA VAL A 43 -8.37 5.71 -5.45
C VAL A 43 -8.68 5.73 -3.95
N ARG A 44 -8.05 4.84 -3.16
CA ARG A 44 -8.17 4.80 -1.69
C ARG A 44 -7.59 6.08 -1.08
N ASN A 45 -6.41 6.48 -1.55
CA ASN A 45 -5.73 7.69 -1.10
C ASN A 45 -6.53 8.97 -1.38
N GLU A 46 -7.16 9.09 -2.55
CA GLU A 46 -8.01 10.24 -2.89
C GLU A 46 -9.26 10.32 -2.01
N SER A 47 -9.89 9.18 -1.75
CA SER A 47 -11.04 9.07 -0.87
C SER A 47 -10.69 9.50 0.56
N LEU A 48 -9.62 8.94 1.13
CA LEU A 48 -9.15 9.27 2.48
C LEU A 48 -8.72 10.74 2.59
N LEU A 49 -7.96 11.25 1.62
CA LEU A 49 -7.51 12.64 1.63
C LEU A 49 -8.66 13.63 1.55
N THR A 50 -9.70 13.31 0.77
CA THR A 50 -10.92 14.11 0.68
C THR A 50 -11.63 14.16 2.03
N ALA A 51 -11.81 13.02 2.68
CA ALA A 51 -12.44 12.93 3.99
C ALA A 51 -11.63 13.63 5.09
N LEU A 52 -10.29 13.45 5.08
CA LEU A 52 -9.37 14.12 6.02
C LEU A 52 -9.42 15.65 5.88
N ARG A 53 -9.39 16.18 4.66
CA ARG A 53 -9.48 17.63 4.42
C ARG A 53 -10.83 18.21 4.82
N SER A 54 -11.90 17.45 4.63
CA SER A 54 -13.23 17.85 5.11
C SER A 54 -13.30 17.89 6.63
N ARG A 55 -12.70 16.93 7.32
CA ARG A 55 -12.71 16.83 8.78
C ARG A 55 -11.79 17.84 9.45
N PHE A 56 -10.62 18.12 8.83
CA PHE A 56 -9.57 18.99 9.37
C PHE A 56 -9.21 20.13 8.41
N PRO A 57 -10.13 21.07 8.14
CA PRO A 57 -9.91 22.13 7.14
C PRO A 57 -8.78 23.11 7.50
N SER A 58 -8.34 23.14 8.76
CA SER A 58 -7.24 23.97 9.24
C SER A 58 -5.87 23.30 9.18
N TYR A 59 -5.80 21.99 8.83
CA TYR A 59 -4.55 21.26 8.74
C TYR A 59 -4.06 21.18 7.28
N ASP A 60 -2.74 21.29 7.08
CA ASP A 60 -2.09 21.04 5.79
C ASP A 60 -1.73 19.56 5.68
N ILE A 61 -2.70 18.74 5.26
CA ILE A 61 -2.53 17.29 5.16
C ILE A 61 -2.00 16.95 3.77
N ARG A 62 -0.83 16.29 3.75
CA ARG A 62 -0.12 15.84 2.57
C ARG A 62 0.01 14.33 2.59
N LEU A 63 -0.74 13.66 1.75
CA LEU A 63 -0.64 12.22 1.55
C LEU A 63 0.25 11.97 0.32
N ARG A 64 1.29 11.13 0.50
CA ARG A 64 2.24 10.76 -0.55
C ARG A 64 2.21 9.25 -0.74
N TYR A 65 1.87 8.84 -1.94
CA TYR A 65 1.99 7.42 -2.31
C TYR A 65 3.46 7.01 -2.38
N VAL A 66 3.79 5.91 -1.72
CA VAL A 66 5.10 5.26 -1.79
C VAL A 66 4.88 3.75 -1.89
N PRO A 67 5.44 3.06 -2.90
CA PRO A 67 5.33 1.61 -2.97
C PRO A 67 5.83 0.93 -1.70
N THR A 68 5.22 -0.17 -1.31
CA THR A 68 5.40 -0.84 0.00
C THR A 68 6.89 -1.07 0.36
N GLY A 69 7.65 -1.70 -0.52
CA GLY A 69 9.07 -1.97 -0.28
C GLY A 69 9.92 -0.70 -0.20
N ASP A 70 9.63 0.28 -1.05
CA ASP A 70 10.31 1.58 -1.06
C ASP A 70 9.96 2.39 0.19
N CYS A 71 8.72 2.29 0.70
CA CYS A 71 8.27 2.97 1.90
C CYS A 71 9.06 2.52 3.13
N ALA A 72 9.15 1.20 3.35
CA ALA A 72 9.93 0.64 4.44
C ALA A 72 11.42 1.01 4.33
N ALA A 73 12.02 0.85 3.14
CA ALA A 73 13.42 1.20 2.90
C ALA A 73 13.68 2.71 3.13
N LYS A 74 12.78 3.57 2.64
CA LYS A 74 12.86 5.02 2.80
C LYS A 74 12.80 5.43 4.27
N LEU A 75 11.81 4.93 5.02
CA LEU A 75 11.67 5.21 6.46
C LEU A 75 12.90 4.72 7.23
N LYS A 76 13.39 3.52 6.95
CA LYS A 76 14.58 2.96 7.57
C LYS A 76 15.83 3.80 7.32
N MET A 77 15.99 4.33 6.12
CA MET A 77 17.13 5.18 5.75
C MET A 77 17.02 6.59 6.33
N GLU A 78 15.84 7.17 6.38
CA GLU A 78 15.59 8.52 6.89
C GLU A 78 15.64 8.56 8.42
N GLY A 79 15.13 7.50 9.09
CA GLY A 79 15.04 7.43 10.54
C GLY A 79 14.31 8.64 11.13
N SER A 80 14.85 9.23 12.20
CA SER A 80 14.27 10.42 12.85
C SER A 80 14.23 11.67 11.97
N ARG A 81 14.90 11.66 10.81
CA ARG A 81 14.89 12.77 9.84
C ARG A 81 13.79 12.63 8.79
N SER A 82 12.99 11.58 8.86
CA SER A 82 11.87 11.40 7.94
C SER A 82 10.93 12.61 8.01
N GLU A 83 10.43 13.03 6.84
CA GLU A 83 9.35 14.01 6.77
C GLU A 83 7.98 13.41 7.08
N ALA A 84 7.86 12.07 7.06
CA ALA A 84 6.62 11.40 7.39
C ALA A 84 6.29 11.55 8.88
N ASP A 85 5.05 11.81 9.15
CA ASP A 85 4.47 11.80 10.49
C ASP A 85 3.70 10.50 10.75
N ILE A 86 3.06 9.96 9.70
CA ILE A 86 2.25 8.75 9.74
C ILE A 86 2.65 7.88 8.55
N VAL A 87 2.74 6.57 8.77
CA VAL A 87 2.75 5.54 7.74
C VAL A 87 1.37 4.90 7.69
N LEU A 88 0.85 4.66 6.48
CA LEU A 88 -0.49 4.15 6.25
C LEU A 88 -0.46 3.01 5.24
N ASP A 89 -1.20 1.93 5.55
CA ASP A 89 -1.42 0.79 4.65
C ASP A 89 -0.10 0.10 4.23
N LEU A 90 0.85 -0.01 5.18
CA LEU A 90 2.09 -0.73 4.96
C LEU A 90 1.91 -2.21 5.35
N GLU A 91 2.21 -3.12 4.43
CA GLU A 91 2.06 -4.57 4.66
C GLU A 91 2.86 -5.05 5.87
N GLY A 92 2.30 -5.99 6.64
CA GLY A 92 2.76 -6.41 7.96
C GLY A 92 4.24 -6.76 8.04
N GLY A 93 4.77 -7.55 7.10
CA GLY A 93 6.20 -7.90 7.12
C GLY A 93 7.14 -6.75 6.74
N TYR A 94 6.63 -5.66 6.16
CA TYR A 94 7.41 -4.44 5.93
C TYR A 94 7.29 -3.45 7.09
N ILE A 95 6.13 -3.35 7.74
CA ILE A 95 5.98 -2.46 8.89
C ILE A 95 6.78 -2.96 10.09
N GLU A 96 6.90 -4.29 10.25
CA GLU A 96 7.78 -4.90 11.25
C GLU A 96 9.24 -4.50 11.09
N GLN A 97 9.73 -4.35 9.87
CA GLN A 97 11.11 -3.91 9.61
C GLN A 97 11.43 -2.50 10.10
N ILE A 98 10.40 -1.71 10.42
CA ILE A 98 10.50 -0.34 10.90
C ILE A 98 9.79 -0.12 12.23
N SER A 99 9.38 -1.18 12.92
CA SER A 99 8.62 -1.10 14.18
C SER A 99 9.35 -0.30 15.26
N ASP A 100 10.68 -0.38 15.31
CA ASP A 100 11.54 0.41 16.20
C ASP A 100 11.54 1.92 15.89
N GLN A 101 11.03 2.33 14.74
CA GLN A 101 10.91 3.74 14.32
C GLN A 101 9.49 4.26 14.47
N LEU A 102 8.58 3.46 15.01
CA LEU A 102 7.20 3.85 15.25
C LEU A 102 6.97 4.19 16.73
N GLU A 103 6.00 5.06 16.97
CA GLU A 103 5.56 5.41 18.33
C GLU A 103 4.90 4.22 19.02
N ASP A 104 4.94 4.24 20.35
CA ASP A 104 4.09 3.41 21.19
C ASP A 104 2.65 3.91 21.14
N LEU A 105 1.74 3.04 20.70
CA LEU A 105 0.32 3.35 20.53
C LEU A 105 -0.53 2.99 21.77
N SER A 106 0.07 2.64 22.92
CA SER A 106 -0.65 2.29 24.15
C SER A 106 -1.58 3.39 24.66
N GLY A 107 -1.39 4.63 24.22
CA GLY A 107 -2.27 5.78 24.50
C GLY A 107 -3.53 5.84 23.63
N PHE A 108 -3.73 4.91 22.69
CA PHE A 108 -4.90 4.82 21.83
C PHE A 108 -5.75 3.59 22.15
N ASP A 109 -7.04 3.65 21.82
CA ASP A 109 -7.97 2.54 22.08
C ASP A 109 -7.82 1.44 21.01
N SER A 110 -7.12 0.35 21.39
CA SER A 110 -6.97 -0.84 20.56
C SER A 110 -8.15 -1.83 20.67
N SER A 111 -9.06 -1.66 21.64
CA SER A 111 -10.14 -2.62 21.92
C SER A 111 -11.17 -2.75 20.80
N ARG A 112 -11.19 -1.79 19.89
CA ARG A 112 -12.06 -1.80 18.71
C ARG A 112 -11.61 -2.71 17.58
N TYR A 113 -10.38 -3.19 17.63
CA TYR A 113 -9.80 -4.07 16.60
C TYR A 113 -9.96 -5.55 16.95
N CYS A 114 -10.02 -6.40 15.93
CA CYS A 114 -9.94 -7.83 16.10
C CYS A 114 -8.56 -8.18 16.71
N SER A 115 -8.58 -8.87 17.85
CA SER A 115 -7.38 -9.07 18.68
C SER A 115 -6.29 -9.91 18.00
N ASP A 116 -6.68 -10.77 17.06
CA ASP A 116 -5.79 -11.62 16.25
C ASP A 116 -5.04 -10.86 15.15
N LEU A 117 -5.41 -9.60 14.90
CA LEU A 117 -4.78 -8.73 13.90
C LEU A 117 -3.89 -7.65 14.52
N LEU A 118 -3.93 -7.51 15.86
CA LEU A 118 -3.13 -6.48 16.55
C LEU A 118 -1.66 -6.85 16.60
N ASP A 119 -0.80 -5.83 16.45
CA ASP A 119 0.60 -5.94 16.76
C ASP A 119 0.80 -6.19 18.27
N PRO A 120 1.49 -7.28 18.69
CA PRO A 120 1.72 -7.57 20.10
C PRO A 120 2.57 -6.52 20.82
N ASP A 121 3.43 -5.78 20.09
CA ASP A 121 4.27 -4.72 20.63
C ASP A 121 3.60 -3.33 20.63
N GLY A 122 2.40 -3.22 20.06
CA GLY A 122 1.58 -2.01 20.07
C GLY A 122 2.20 -0.85 19.29
N ARG A 123 2.94 -1.11 18.22
CA ARG A 123 3.60 -0.11 17.39
C ARG A 123 2.76 0.33 16.20
N TYR A 124 1.85 -0.52 15.75
CA TYR A 124 0.92 -0.19 14.66
C TYR A 124 -0.45 -0.80 14.88
N PHE A 125 -1.46 -0.21 14.25
CA PHE A 125 -2.82 -0.74 14.19
C PHE A 125 -3.11 -1.31 12.81
N PRO A 126 -3.98 -2.34 12.71
CA PRO A 126 -4.50 -2.81 11.43
C PRO A 126 -5.27 -1.69 10.73
N PHE A 127 -4.92 -1.37 9.50
CA PHE A 127 -5.70 -0.48 8.65
C PHE A 127 -6.61 -1.28 7.72
N ALA A 128 -6.06 -2.33 7.10
CA ALA A 128 -6.79 -3.25 6.26
C ALA A 128 -6.30 -4.70 6.45
N ARG A 129 -7.16 -5.65 6.13
CA ARG A 129 -6.80 -7.04 5.86
C ARG A 129 -7.02 -7.29 4.38
N GLU A 130 -5.94 -7.40 3.62
CA GLU A 130 -6.06 -7.51 2.18
C GLU A 130 -5.75 -8.92 1.70
N SER A 131 -6.62 -9.45 0.84
CA SER A 131 -6.40 -10.70 0.14
C SER A 131 -5.99 -10.47 -1.30
N ALA A 132 -5.25 -11.43 -1.83
CA ALA A 132 -4.88 -11.51 -3.23
C ALA A 132 -5.67 -12.61 -3.93
N CYS A 133 -5.85 -12.47 -5.23
CA CYS A 133 -6.60 -13.40 -6.06
C CYS A 133 -5.91 -13.64 -7.40
N ILE A 134 -6.38 -14.64 -8.12
CA ILE A 134 -6.15 -14.76 -9.55
C ILE A 134 -7.31 -14.05 -10.25
N ALA A 135 -7.02 -12.91 -10.88
CA ALA A 135 -7.98 -12.18 -11.70
C ALA A 135 -7.83 -12.59 -13.16
N VAL A 136 -8.93 -12.85 -13.84
CA VAL A 136 -8.93 -13.33 -15.22
C VAL A 136 -9.82 -12.44 -16.09
N SER A 137 -9.30 -11.97 -17.22
CA SER A 137 -10.10 -11.34 -18.28
C SER A 137 -10.73 -12.42 -19.14
N ARG A 138 -12.05 -12.65 -18.99
CA ARG A 138 -12.77 -13.63 -19.78
C ARG A 138 -12.69 -13.34 -21.27
N GLU A 139 -12.87 -12.07 -21.64
CA GLU A 139 -12.74 -11.64 -23.03
C GLU A 139 -11.31 -11.82 -23.55
N GLY A 140 -10.29 -11.52 -22.71
CA GLY A 140 -8.88 -11.67 -23.07
C GLY A 140 -8.48 -13.10 -23.39
N LEU A 141 -9.01 -14.09 -22.64
CA LEU A 141 -8.80 -15.51 -22.89
C LEU A 141 -9.63 -15.99 -24.08
N ALA A 142 -10.92 -15.61 -24.15
CA ALA A 142 -11.83 -16.05 -25.23
C ALA A 142 -11.31 -15.63 -26.62
N ARG A 143 -10.78 -14.41 -26.77
CA ARG A 143 -10.15 -13.96 -28.02
C ARG A 143 -8.97 -14.83 -28.48
N ARG A 144 -8.38 -15.59 -27.57
CA ARG A 144 -7.24 -16.50 -27.84
C ARG A 144 -7.66 -17.96 -27.89
N GLY A 145 -8.95 -18.26 -27.65
CA GLY A 145 -9.47 -19.62 -27.59
C GLY A 145 -8.93 -20.41 -26.40
N LEU A 146 -8.66 -19.73 -25.29
CA LEU A 146 -8.09 -20.31 -24.07
C LEU A 146 -9.14 -20.39 -22.97
N ASP A 147 -9.10 -21.46 -22.20
CA ASP A 147 -9.84 -21.60 -20.95
C ASP A 147 -9.11 -20.87 -19.81
N ALA A 148 -9.87 -20.56 -18.74
CA ALA A 148 -9.28 -20.03 -17.51
C ALA A 148 -8.38 -21.08 -16.82
N PRO A 149 -7.32 -20.66 -16.11
CA PRO A 149 -6.52 -21.58 -15.31
C PRO A 149 -7.34 -22.10 -14.12
N ASP A 150 -7.06 -23.33 -13.67
CA ASP A 150 -7.74 -23.98 -12.55
C ASP A 150 -6.82 -24.22 -11.32
N SER A 151 -5.54 -23.94 -11.47
CA SER A 151 -4.51 -24.16 -10.44
C SER A 151 -3.29 -23.28 -10.67
N TYR A 152 -2.43 -23.14 -9.66
CA TYR A 152 -1.13 -22.50 -9.85
C TYR A 152 -0.28 -23.23 -10.88
N GLU A 153 -0.29 -24.58 -10.87
CA GLU A 153 0.47 -25.37 -11.84
C GLU A 153 0.01 -25.09 -13.28
N SER A 154 -1.29 -24.96 -13.51
CA SER A 154 -1.83 -24.66 -14.86
C SER A 154 -1.37 -23.31 -15.40
N LEU A 155 -1.02 -22.34 -14.53
CA LEU A 155 -0.44 -21.06 -14.96
C LEU A 155 0.92 -21.20 -15.63
N THR A 156 1.63 -22.31 -15.42
CA THR A 156 2.94 -22.58 -16.04
C THR A 156 2.82 -23.19 -17.46
N ASP A 157 1.60 -23.56 -17.89
CA ASP A 157 1.38 -24.06 -19.24
C ASP A 157 1.75 -23.00 -20.29
N SER A 158 2.51 -23.40 -21.28
CA SER A 158 3.01 -22.54 -22.36
C SER A 158 1.91 -21.84 -23.16
N LYS A 159 0.64 -22.34 -23.11
CA LYS A 159 -0.51 -21.65 -23.71
C LYS A 159 -0.76 -20.26 -23.13
N TYR A 160 -0.31 -19.99 -21.91
CA TYR A 160 -0.43 -18.69 -21.25
C TYR A 160 0.82 -17.79 -21.38
N ARG A 161 1.76 -18.15 -22.23
CA ARG A 161 3.00 -17.39 -22.43
C ARG A 161 2.74 -15.93 -22.78
N GLY A 162 3.29 -15.01 -21.95
CA GLY A 162 3.11 -13.57 -22.11
C GLY A 162 1.72 -13.06 -21.75
N LEU A 163 0.88 -13.86 -21.07
CA LEU A 163 -0.48 -13.47 -20.67
C LEU A 163 -0.63 -13.28 -19.17
N VAL A 164 0.36 -13.66 -18.37
CA VAL A 164 0.33 -13.55 -16.92
C VAL A 164 0.99 -12.25 -16.49
N CYS A 165 0.38 -11.53 -15.57
CA CYS A 165 0.98 -10.37 -14.90
C CYS A 165 1.00 -10.61 -13.39
N MET A 166 2.13 -10.32 -12.74
CA MET A 166 2.33 -10.56 -11.32
C MET A 166 3.08 -9.39 -10.68
N PRO A 167 2.79 -8.98 -9.44
CA PRO A 167 3.59 -7.97 -8.75
C PRO A 167 4.93 -8.56 -8.30
N ASN A 168 5.99 -7.76 -8.35
CA ASN A 168 7.30 -8.19 -7.90
C ASN A 168 7.34 -8.26 -6.34
N PRO A 169 7.67 -9.41 -5.75
CA PRO A 169 7.75 -9.57 -4.29
C PRO A 169 8.68 -8.58 -3.58
N ARG A 170 9.73 -8.07 -4.27
CA ARG A 170 10.68 -7.12 -3.67
C ARG A 170 10.11 -5.72 -3.46
N SER A 171 9.15 -5.32 -4.28
CA SER A 171 8.58 -3.96 -4.24
C SER A 171 7.12 -3.93 -3.78
N SER A 172 6.41 -5.06 -3.88
CA SER A 172 4.98 -5.17 -3.60
C SER A 172 4.68 -6.14 -2.47
N GLY A 173 3.91 -5.69 -1.47
CA GLY A 173 3.36 -6.56 -0.42
C GLY A 173 2.53 -7.70 -1.01
N THR A 174 1.64 -7.40 -1.98
CA THR A 174 0.84 -8.42 -2.68
C THR A 174 1.73 -9.46 -3.38
N GLY A 175 2.82 -9.04 -4.01
CA GLY A 175 3.78 -9.96 -4.62
C GLY A 175 4.44 -10.87 -3.57
N TYR A 176 4.82 -10.30 -2.42
CA TYR A 176 5.37 -11.09 -1.33
C TYR A 176 4.33 -12.05 -0.72
N ASN A 177 3.06 -11.66 -0.64
CA ASN A 177 2.00 -12.53 -0.14
C ASN A 177 1.86 -13.79 -1.03
N PHE A 178 1.93 -13.68 -2.35
CA PHE A 178 1.97 -14.84 -3.25
C PHE A 178 3.21 -15.71 -3.02
N LEU A 179 4.39 -15.12 -2.90
CA LEU A 179 5.61 -15.88 -2.63
C LEU A 179 5.50 -16.63 -1.31
N LYS A 180 5.12 -15.94 -0.23
CA LYS A 180 5.04 -16.53 1.12
C LYS A 180 3.99 -17.63 1.22
N SER A 181 2.81 -17.43 0.63
CA SER A 181 1.74 -18.43 0.65
C SER A 181 2.18 -19.74 -0.01
N LEU A 182 2.86 -19.67 -1.16
CA LEU A 182 3.33 -20.87 -1.85
C LEU A 182 4.55 -21.51 -1.16
N VAL A 183 5.42 -20.72 -0.54
CA VAL A 183 6.49 -21.26 0.34
C VAL A 183 5.89 -22.04 1.50
N ASN A 184 4.81 -21.54 2.11
CA ASN A 184 4.15 -22.23 3.22
C ASN A 184 3.39 -23.50 2.74
N ALA A 185 2.77 -23.44 1.54
CA ALA A 185 2.00 -24.55 1.02
C ALA A 185 2.87 -25.71 0.51
N TRP A 186 3.98 -25.41 -0.17
CA TRP A 186 4.77 -26.42 -0.91
C TRP A 186 6.20 -26.59 -0.39
N GLY A 187 6.65 -25.71 0.48
CA GLY A 187 8.05 -25.58 0.86
C GLY A 187 8.83 -24.67 -0.11
N GLU A 188 9.96 -24.20 0.38
CA GLU A 188 10.73 -23.14 -0.30
C GLU A 188 11.24 -23.56 -1.68
N ASP A 189 11.84 -24.74 -1.79
CA ASP A 189 12.47 -25.17 -3.04
C ASP A 189 11.44 -25.37 -4.16
N GLU A 190 10.26 -25.96 -3.86
CA GLU A 190 9.20 -26.16 -4.85
C GLU A 190 8.56 -24.83 -5.24
N ALA A 191 8.33 -23.95 -4.27
CA ALA A 191 7.76 -22.62 -4.57
C ALA A 191 8.68 -21.82 -5.51
N PHE A 192 9.99 -21.79 -5.26
CA PHE A 192 10.91 -21.09 -6.17
C PHE A 192 11.04 -21.77 -7.53
N ALA A 193 11.04 -23.11 -7.59
CA ALA A 193 11.00 -23.84 -8.86
C ALA A 193 9.71 -23.54 -9.66
N TYR A 194 8.59 -23.41 -8.99
CA TYR A 194 7.33 -22.97 -9.61
C TYR A 194 7.45 -21.55 -10.20
N PHE A 195 7.96 -20.58 -9.43
CA PHE A 195 8.11 -19.22 -9.93
C PHE A 195 9.12 -19.13 -11.09
N ASP A 196 10.15 -19.97 -11.11
CA ASP A 196 11.06 -20.08 -12.26
C ASP A 196 10.32 -20.56 -13.53
N ARG A 197 9.37 -21.52 -13.41
CA ARG A 197 8.50 -21.94 -14.53
C ARG A 197 7.48 -20.88 -14.91
N LEU A 198 6.81 -20.27 -13.90
CA LEU A 198 5.81 -19.22 -14.14
C LEU A 198 6.39 -18.01 -14.86
N ALA A 199 7.64 -17.63 -14.55
CA ALA A 199 8.30 -16.49 -15.14
C ALA A 199 8.39 -16.55 -16.68
N GLU A 200 8.37 -17.76 -17.28
CA GLU A 200 8.34 -17.92 -18.73
C GLU A 200 7.01 -17.44 -19.35
N ASN A 201 5.93 -17.43 -18.56
CA ASN A 201 4.60 -17.00 -18.99
C ASN A 201 4.27 -15.56 -18.56
N VAL A 202 5.11 -14.97 -17.69
CA VAL A 202 4.88 -13.62 -17.19
C VAL A 202 5.19 -12.59 -18.27
N TYR A 203 4.18 -11.77 -18.60
CA TYR A 203 4.32 -10.58 -19.43
C TYR A 203 5.15 -9.51 -18.71
N GLN A 204 4.83 -9.27 -17.42
CA GLN A 204 5.50 -8.27 -16.62
C GLN A 204 5.43 -8.58 -15.12
N PHE A 205 6.53 -8.36 -14.40
CA PHE A 205 6.58 -8.20 -12.97
C PHE A 205 6.41 -6.71 -12.63
N THR A 206 5.28 -6.34 -12.03
CA THR A 206 4.95 -4.94 -11.74
C THR A 206 5.55 -4.47 -10.41
N SER A 207 5.80 -3.18 -10.27
CA SER A 207 6.34 -2.60 -9.03
C SER A 207 5.31 -2.46 -7.90
N SER A 208 4.01 -2.54 -8.21
CA SER A 208 2.91 -2.40 -7.24
C SER A 208 1.91 -3.55 -7.37
N GLY A 209 1.13 -3.77 -6.30
CA GLY A 209 0.05 -4.77 -6.28
C GLY A 209 -1.10 -4.46 -7.25
N SER A 210 -1.29 -3.19 -7.62
CA SER A 210 -2.32 -2.75 -8.58
C SER A 210 -1.97 -3.04 -10.04
N GLY A 211 -0.69 -3.23 -10.35
CA GLY A 211 -0.24 -3.43 -11.73
C GLY A 211 -0.93 -4.56 -12.49
N PRO A 212 -1.10 -5.77 -11.92
CA PRO A 212 -1.73 -6.89 -12.62
C PRO A 212 -3.16 -6.61 -13.06
N VAL A 213 -4.01 -6.09 -12.18
CA VAL A 213 -5.40 -5.76 -12.53
C VAL A 213 -5.44 -4.65 -13.59
N ASN A 214 -4.58 -3.63 -13.46
CA ASN A 214 -4.47 -2.58 -14.48
C ASN A 214 -4.08 -3.15 -15.85
N ALA A 215 -3.14 -4.10 -15.91
CA ALA A 215 -2.74 -4.76 -17.17
C ALA A 215 -3.92 -5.55 -17.81
N LEU A 216 -4.80 -6.14 -16.99
CA LEU A 216 -6.01 -6.80 -17.49
C LEU A 216 -7.00 -5.77 -18.06
N VAL A 217 -7.26 -4.69 -17.35
CA VAL A 217 -8.16 -3.61 -17.80
C VAL A 217 -7.66 -2.99 -19.10
N GLN A 218 -6.35 -2.83 -19.26
CA GLN A 218 -5.72 -2.30 -20.47
C GLN A 218 -5.63 -3.33 -21.61
N GLY A 219 -5.92 -4.62 -21.32
CA GLY A 219 -5.84 -5.71 -22.30
C GLY A 219 -4.42 -6.16 -22.63
N GLU A 220 -3.43 -5.78 -21.81
CA GLU A 220 -2.02 -6.14 -21.97
C GLU A 220 -1.75 -7.58 -21.47
N ALA A 221 -2.47 -8.02 -20.46
CA ALA A 221 -2.46 -9.36 -19.93
C ALA A 221 -3.88 -9.96 -19.92
N ALA A 222 -3.99 -11.26 -19.70
CA ALA A 222 -5.29 -11.94 -19.57
C ALA A 222 -5.48 -12.58 -18.18
N ILE A 223 -4.39 -12.77 -17.43
CA ILE A 223 -4.37 -13.38 -16.10
C ILE A 223 -3.51 -12.49 -15.19
N GLY A 224 -4.03 -12.10 -14.06
CA GLY A 224 -3.35 -11.27 -13.07
C GLY A 224 -3.31 -11.93 -11.71
N LEU A 225 -2.12 -12.07 -11.12
CA LEU A 225 -1.98 -12.35 -9.71
C LEU A 225 -2.08 -11.00 -8.99
N GLY A 226 -3.26 -10.62 -8.53
CA GLY A 226 -3.55 -9.24 -8.10
C GLY A 226 -4.33 -9.16 -6.79
N MET A 227 -4.74 -7.94 -6.46
CA MET A 227 -5.52 -7.67 -5.25
C MET A 227 -7.01 -7.94 -5.49
N THR A 228 -7.64 -8.67 -4.56
CA THR A 228 -9.07 -9.03 -4.64
C THR A 228 -9.93 -7.78 -4.72
N PHE A 229 -9.72 -6.80 -3.84
CA PHE A 229 -10.56 -5.61 -3.79
C PHE A 229 -10.50 -4.80 -5.08
N GLN A 230 -9.31 -4.72 -5.72
CA GLN A 230 -9.17 -3.97 -6.96
C GLN A 230 -9.87 -4.68 -8.12
N ALA A 231 -9.70 -6.00 -8.24
CA ALA A 231 -10.42 -6.78 -9.26
C ALA A 231 -11.95 -6.63 -9.11
N VAL A 232 -12.45 -6.68 -7.85
CA VAL A 232 -13.88 -6.46 -7.55
C VAL A 232 -14.32 -5.03 -7.88
N SER A 233 -13.49 -4.03 -7.58
CA SER A 233 -13.78 -2.64 -7.96
C SER A 233 -13.97 -2.47 -9.46
N GLU A 234 -13.12 -3.10 -10.27
CA GLU A 234 -13.24 -3.08 -11.74
C GLU A 234 -14.48 -3.84 -12.23
N ILE A 235 -14.82 -5.00 -11.61
CA ILE A 235 -16.06 -5.73 -11.88
C ILE A 235 -17.28 -4.85 -11.60
N ASN A 236 -17.28 -4.12 -10.48
CA ASN A 236 -18.38 -3.20 -10.12
C ASN A 236 -18.50 -2.01 -11.06
N GLN A 237 -17.44 -1.67 -11.80
CA GLN A 237 -17.44 -0.67 -12.87
C GLN A 237 -17.81 -1.26 -14.24
N GLY A 238 -18.09 -2.56 -14.31
CA GLY A 238 -18.56 -3.25 -15.52
C GLY A 238 -17.45 -3.88 -16.36
N VAL A 239 -16.23 -3.99 -15.82
CA VAL A 239 -15.15 -4.72 -16.51
C VAL A 239 -15.39 -6.24 -16.38
N ASP A 240 -15.28 -6.97 -17.50
CA ASP A 240 -15.50 -8.43 -17.52
C ASP A 240 -14.28 -9.19 -17.00
N LEU A 241 -14.13 -9.16 -15.67
CA LEU A 241 -13.14 -9.93 -14.93
C LEU A 241 -13.82 -11.04 -14.12
N GLU A 242 -13.06 -12.08 -13.83
CA GLU A 242 -13.39 -13.14 -12.88
C GLU A 242 -12.34 -13.21 -11.79
N VAL A 243 -12.78 -13.30 -10.53
CA VAL A 243 -11.91 -13.51 -9.35
C VAL A 243 -11.93 -15.00 -9.01
N MET A 244 -10.75 -15.59 -8.89
CA MET A 244 -10.54 -17.00 -8.61
C MET A 244 -9.57 -17.20 -7.45
N PHE A 245 -9.76 -18.28 -6.70
CA PHE A 245 -8.83 -18.76 -5.68
C PHE A 245 -8.54 -20.23 -5.95
N PHE A 246 -7.29 -20.63 -5.83
CA PHE A 246 -6.88 -22.01 -6.01
C PHE A 246 -6.87 -22.79 -4.69
N GLU A 247 -6.50 -24.07 -4.72
CA GLU A 247 -6.55 -24.95 -3.57
C GLU A 247 -5.71 -24.48 -2.38
N GLU A 248 -4.62 -23.80 -2.64
CA GLU A 248 -3.70 -23.25 -1.59
C GLU A 248 -4.35 -22.14 -0.77
N GLY A 249 -5.44 -21.57 -1.28
CA GLY A 249 -6.16 -20.44 -0.66
C GLY A 249 -5.70 -19.08 -1.16
N ALA A 250 -6.43 -18.06 -0.72
CA ALA A 250 -6.10 -16.66 -1.04
C ALA A 250 -4.91 -16.19 -0.20
N PRO A 251 -3.80 -15.75 -0.79
CA PRO A 251 -2.75 -15.05 -0.06
C PRO A 251 -3.31 -13.80 0.60
N TRP A 252 -2.87 -13.47 1.81
CA TRP A 252 -3.36 -12.30 2.54
C TRP A 252 -2.34 -11.76 3.51
N ALA A 253 -2.51 -10.51 3.92
CA ALA A 253 -1.76 -9.92 5.03
C ALA A 253 -2.59 -8.84 5.74
N VAL A 254 -2.18 -8.51 6.96
CA VAL A 254 -2.56 -7.25 7.61
C VAL A 254 -1.72 -6.13 7.02
N TYR A 255 -2.37 -5.03 6.69
CA TYR A 255 -1.73 -3.78 6.32
C TYR A 255 -1.91 -2.80 7.46
N GLY A 256 -0.81 -2.28 7.97
CA GLY A 256 -0.78 -1.51 9.20
C GLY A 256 -0.68 -0.01 8.99
N MET A 257 -1.02 0.73 10.03
CA MET A 257 -0.76 2.16 10.16
C MET A 257 -0.09 2.47 11.49
N GLY A 258 0.89 3.38 11.47
CA GLY A 258 1.63 3.79 12.66
C GLY A 258 2.04 5.26 12.60
N MET A 259 2.31 5.86 13.75
CA MET A 259 2.98 7.16 13.82
C MET A 259 4.49 6.98 13.85
N VAL A 260 5.21 7.82 13.15
CA VAL A 260 6.69 7.83 13.21
C VAL A 260 7.15 8.34 14.58
N ALA A 261 8.17 7.71 15.15
CA ALA A 261 8.68 8.04 16.47
C ALA A 261 9.05 9.52 16.63
N GLY A 262 8.68 10.13 17.77
CA GLY A 262 8.87 11.57 18.06
C GLY A 262 7.83 12.48 17.39
N ARG A 263 6.76 11.93 16.79
CA ARG A 263 5.68 12.72 16.19
C ARG A 263 4.41 12.79 17.05
N GLY A 264 4.29 11.91 18.04
CA GLY A 264 3.13 11.80 18.90
C GLY A 264 2.83 13.03 19.76
N ASP A 265 3.80 13.91 20.00
CA ASP A 265 3.60 15.18 20.75
C ASP A 265 2.93 16.28 19.93
N ARG A 266 2.77 16.10 18.61
CA ARG A 266 2.14 17.06 17.71
C ARG A 266 0.62 16.86 17.66
N PRO A 267 -0.21 17.82 18.17
CA PRO A 267 -1.66 17.63 18.22
C PRO A 267 -2.28 17.28 16.85
N ALA A 268 -1.85 17.95 15.78
CA ALA A 268 -2.38 17.69 14.44
C ALA A 268 -2.10 16.26 13.96
N VAL A 269 -0.93 15.69 14.29
CA VAL A 269 -0.58 14.30 13.95
C VAL A 269 -1.44 13.31 14.73
N ARG A 270 -1.60 13.55 16.05
CA ARG A 270 -2.47 12.71 16.89
C ARG A 270 -3.92 12.71 16.42
N ASP A 271 -4.48 13.90 16.16
CA ASP A 271 -5.86 14.05 15.69
C ASP A 271 -6.11 13.31 14.38
N VAL A 272 -5.16 13.44 13.43
CA VAL A 272 -5.23 12.75 12.13
C VAL A 272 -5.08 11.24 12.31
N PHE A 273 -4.14 10.78 13.14
CA PHE A 273 -3.95 9.35 13.42
C PHE A 273 -5.15 8.74 14.11
N GLU A 274 -5.70 9.40 15.13
CA GLU A 274 -6.91 8.95 15.83
C GLU A 274 -8.11 8.85 14.87
N TRP A 275 -8.26 9.83 13.98
CA TRP A 275 -9.31 9.78 12.96
C TRP A 275 -9.09 8.64 11.95
N LEU A 276 -7.87 8.43 11.50
CA LEU A 276 -7.53 7.32 10.61
C LEU A 276 -7.83 5.98 11.27
N SER A 277 -7.48 5.83 12.56
CA SER A 277 -7.70 4.60 13.33
C SER A 277 -9.16 4.33 13.70
N THR A 278 -10.05 5.28 13.46
CA THR A 278 -11.48 5.17 13.75
C THR A 278 -12.31 5.25 12.48
N GLU A 279 -12.49 6.46 11.97
CA GLU A 279 -13.34 6.72 10.80
C GLU A 279 -12.65 6.35 9.48
N GLY A 280 -11.34 6.58 9.39
CA GLY A 280 -10.56 6.25 8.19
C GLY A 280 -10.64 4.76 7.82
N VAL A 281 -10.44 3.88 8.80
CA VAL A 281 -10.58 2.42 8.63
C VAL A 281 -12.00 2.05 8.17
N ARG A 282 -13.04 2.67 8.76
CA ARG A 282 -14.43 2.40 8.38
C ARG A 282 -14.73 2.82 6.95
N ILE A 283 -14.24 3.99 6.54
CA ILE A 283 -14.40 4.50 5.17
C ILE A 283 -13.72 3.55 4.18
N ASP A 284 -12.50 3.14 4.45
CA ASP A 284 -11.75 2.26 3.59
C ASP A 284 -12.41 0.88 3.48
N ASN A 285 -12.82 0.28 4.61
CA ASN A 285 -13.55 -0.97 4.62
C ASN A 285 -14.86 -0.89 3.84
N ALA A 286 -15.63 0.19 4.02
CA ALA A 286 -16.92 0.36 3.37
C ALA A 286 -16.82 0.46 1.85
N LEU A 287 -15.74 1.03 1.34
CA LEU A 287 -15.59 1.35 -0.08
C LEU A 287 -14.71 0.36 -0.86
N TYR A 288 -13.75 -0.27 -0.18
CA TYR A 288 -12.69 -1.02 -0.89
C TYR A 288 -12.40 -2.39 -0.30
N VAL A 289 -12.02 -2.48 0.98
CA VAL A 289 -11.52 -3.71 1.60
C VAL A 289 -12.44 -4.15 2.72
N PRO A 290 -13.50 -4.94 2.44
CA PRO A 290 -14.55 -5.28 3.40
C PRO A 290 -14.12 -6.34 4.43
N ASP A 291 -12.93 -6.92 4.32
CA ASP A 291 -12.43 -7.90 5.29
C ASP A 291 -12.31 -7.25 6.66
N GLN A 292 -12.92 -7.92 7.64
CA GLN A 292 -13.12 -7.33 8.96
C GLN A 292 -11.81 -7.09 9.70
N VAL A 293 -11.57 -5.86 10.14
CA VAL A 293 -10.49 -5.48 11.07
C VAL A 293 -11.02 -4.90 12.38
N LEU A 294 -12.26 -4.36 12.39
CA LEU A 294 -12.93 -3.82 13.58
C LEU A 294 -13.95 -4.83 14.12
N VAL A 295 -14.02 -4.99 15.45
CA VAL A 295 -14.94 -5.97 16.10
C VAL A 295 -16.42 -5.63 15.90
N ASP A 296 -16.75 -4.35 15.75
CA ASP A 296 -18.11 -3.83 15.67
C ASP A 296 -18.53 -3.40 14.26
N TYR A 297 -17.67 -3.63 13.25
CA TYR A 297 -17.92 -3.19 11.89
C TYR A 297 -17.50 -4.24 10.87
N LYS A 298 -18.41 -4.59 9.97
CA LYS A 298 -18.19 -5.44 8.82
C LYS A 298 -18.88 -4.79 7.61
N ALA A 299 -18.11 -4.50 6.59
CA ALA A 299 -18.63 -3.97 5.34
C ALA A 299 -19.11 -5.09 4.40
N GLU A 300 -20.02 -4.74 3.49
CA GLU A 300 -20.42 -5.58 2.37
C GLU A 300 -20.22 -4.78 1.07
N ILE A 301 -19.50 -5.37 0.11
CA ILE A 301 -19.25 -4.81 -1.22
C ILE A 301 -19.81 -5.77 -2.26
N ASP A 302 -20.52 -5.23 -3.24
CA ASP A 302 -21.07 -6.03 -4.33
C ASP A 302 -19.96 -6.80 -5.06
N HIS A 303 -20.25 -8.05 -5.43
CA HIS A 303 -19.31 -8.97 -6.09
C HIS A 303 -18.06 -9.37 -5.28
N TYR A 304 -17.90 -8.86 -4.05
CA TYR A 304 -16.80 -9.32 -3.21
C TYR A 304 -17.05 -10.75 -2.74
N PRO A 305 -16.07 -11.66 -2.89
CA PRO A 305 -16.23 -13.06 -2.47
C PRO A 305 -16.52 -13.16 -0.98
N ARG A 306 -17.57 -13.94 -0.59
CA ARG A 306 -18.01 -14.05 0.81
C ARG A 306 -17.29 -15.14 1.59
N ASP A 307 -16.91 -16.23 0.91
CA ASP A 307 -16.33 -17.43 1.53
C ASP A 307 -14.90 -17.64 1.04
N ILE A 308 -14.03 -16.66 1.33
CA ILE A 308 -12.62 -16.74 0.98
C ILE A 308 -11.94 -17.75 1.89
N ARG A 309 -11.40 -18.84 1.30
CA ARG A 309 -10.44 -19.69 2.00
C ARG A 309 -9.08 -19.03 1.95
N TYR A 310 -8.61 -18.57 3.08
CA TYR A 310 -7.30 -17.93 3.19
C TYR A 310 -6.16 -18.95 3.21
N ALA A 311 -5.05 -18.58 2.58
CA ALA A 311 -3.81 -19.34 2.62
C ALA A 311 -3.16 -19.31 4.01
N ASP A 312 -2.32 -20.28 4.30
CA ASP A 312 -1.44 -20.22 5.47
C ASP A 312 -0.36 -19.15 5.27
N MET A 313 -0.42 -18.11 6.10
CA MET A 313 0.52 -16.99 6.08
C MET A 313 1.41 -16.96 7.34
N THR A 314 1.57 -18.07 8.02
CA THR A 314 2.46 -18.17 9.19
C THR A 314 3.85 -17.62 8.87
N GLY A 315 4.36 -16.72 9.73
CA GLY A 315 5.65 -16.05 9.53
C GLY A 315 5.66 -14.92 8.51
N ILE A 316 4.49 -14.45 8.03
CA ILE A 316 4.42 -13.32 7.07
C ILE A 316 5.08 -12.05 7.59
N THR A 317 5.07 -11.84 8.90
CA THR A 317 5.66 -10.69 9.59
C THR A 317 7.11 -10.90 10.01
N ASP A 318 7.69 -12.09 9.84
CA ASP A 318 9.10 -12.38 10.18
C ASP A 318 10.05 -11.63 9.22
N PRO A 319 10.78 -10.60 9.69
CA PRO A 319 11.62 -9.77 8.84
C PRO A 319 12.86 -10.51 8.32
N ASP A 320 13.38 -11.48 9.08
CA ASP A 320 14.57 -12.24 8.68
C ASP A 320 14.21 -13.27 7.62
N GLU A 321 13.08 -13.96 7.76
CA GLU A 321 12.56 -14.85 6.73
C GLU A 321 12.23 -14.07 5.45
N LYS A 322 11.54 -12.94 5.57
CA LYS A 322 11.22 -12.08 4.43
C LYS A 322 12.47 -11.64 3.68
N LYS A 323 13.48 -11.14 4.40
CA LYS A 323 14.75 -10.74 3.81
C LYS A 323 15.39 -11.89 3.05
N ARG A 324 15.48 -13.09 3.66
CA ARG A 324 16.07 -14.27 3.06
C ARG A 324 15.34 -14.72 1.79
N LEU A 325 14.01 -14.75 1.81
CA LEU A 325 13.20 -15.11 0.63
C LEU A 325 13.34 -14.08 -0.50
N LEU A 326 13.35 -12.78 -0.17
CA LEU A 326 13.52 -11.72 -1.17
C LEU A 326 14.94 -11.68 -1.75
N GLU A 327 15.99 -12.04 -1.00
CA GLU A 327 17.35 -12.19 -1.54
C GLU A 327 17.45 -13.32 -2.57
N LYS A 328 16.67 -14.39 -2.39
CA LYS A 328 16.60 -15.53 -3.31
C LYS A 328 15.78 -15.24 -4.58
N TRP A 329 14.87 -14.26 -4.54
CA TRP A 329 14.05 -13.88 -5.69
C TRP A 329 14.93 -13.31 -6.84
N LYS A 330 14.66 -13.72 -8.09
CA LYS A 330 15.55 -13.42 -9.23
C LYS A 330 15.00 -12.36 -10.18
N TYR A 331 13.70 -12.10 -10.15
CA TYR A 331 12.97 -11.32 -11.16
C TYR A 331 12.67 -9.89 -10.75
#